data_c2365b3e3360a011ef1988f363e4cfda
#
_entry.id   c2365b3e3360a011ef1988f363e4cfda
#
_cell.length_a   1.000
_cell.length_b   1.000
_cell.length_c   1.000
_cell.angle_alpha   90.00
_cell.angle_beta   90.00
_cell.angle_gamma   90.00
#
_symmetry.space_group_name_H-M   'P 1'
#
loop_
_entity.id
_entity.type
_entity.pdbx_description
1 polymer ?
#
loop_
_entity_poly.entity_id
_entity_poly.type
_entity_poly.pdbx_seq_one_letter_code
_entity_poly.pdbx_strand_id
1 'polypeptide(L)'
;MTQTHLLKGVLSSSLALALGAACASPQPAVSPPSTVAATGAADEPAPGIGRRDDAAVLGPFGTGPITLIAHQSAEYSAKVNSWLIEGPTEIGLVDAQLVLPEAEKVVALIKSRGKKLAWVFVTHAHPDHYVGLEAIAKAFPDTPRYARPETAVEAPALFRLYEQPLQRFYKGQLPTTPATLTPFTDRTLRVDGVDVNIIDLKGGEHTTSTMLHLPSMRALLVADLVYNRVHPWTNGLDTTGILHQLDELEARTDIDVFYPGHGEPFTKPYIAEYRSYIVDFLADVAAAKDSKDLILTTWRRHRDWRTLAGLRFSAEAHIGDRDAKAKATAKP
;
A
#
# COMPACT_ATOMS: atom_id res chain seq x y z
N MET A 1 -15.15 -26.17 -14.08
CA MET A 1 -13.76 -26.71 -14.11
C MET A 1 -12.82 -25.75 -14.82
N THR A 2 -12.78 -24.45 -14.51
CA THR A 2 -11.93 -23.47 -15.26
C THR A 2 -11.33 -22.36 -14.38
N GLN A 3 -11.55 -22.35 -13.06
CA GLN A 3 -11.01 -21.30 -12.18
C GLN A 3 -9.64 -21.62 -11.57
N THR A 4 -9.21 -22.88 -11.57
CA THR A 4 -7.96 -23.32 -10.92
C THR A 4 -6.70 -23.03 -11.74
N HIS A 5 -6.82 -22.72 -13.03
CA HIS A 5 -5.66 -22.51 -13.91
C HIS A 5 -5.15 -21.04 -13.96
N LEU A 6 -6.00 -20.05 -13.69
CA LEU A 6 -5.57 -18.64 -13.69
C LEU A 6 -4.71 -18.26 -12.47
N LEU A 7 -5.05 -18.79 -11.29
CA LEU A 7 -4.27 -18.54 -10.06
C LEU A 7 -2.83 -19.12 -10.12
N LYS A 8 -2.63 -20.21 -10.87
CA LYS A 8 -1.28 -20.84 -10.97
C LYS A 8 -0.29 -20.05 -11.84
N GLY A 9 -0.77 -19.26 -12.79
CA GLY A 9 0.10 -18.50 -13.70
C GLY A 9 0.70 -17.24 -13.08
N VAL A 10 -0.03 -16.57 -12.23
CA VAL A 10 0.43 -15.32 -11.58
C VAL A 10 1.33 -15.61 -10.37
N LEU A 11 1.12 -16.76 -9.69
CA LEU A 11 1.86 -17.14 -8.48
C LEU A 11 3.29 -17.64 -8.76
N SER A 12 3.58 -18.14 -9.98
CA SER A 12 4.87 -18.81 -10.25
C SER A 12 6.04 -17.87 -10.51
N SER A 13 5.79 -16.64 -11.02
CA SER A 13 6.88 -15.73 -11.42
C SER A 13 7.44 -14.88 -10.29
N SER A 14 6.59 -14.42 -9.37
CA SER A 14 7.01 -13.51 -8.29
C SER A 14 7.51 -14.22 -7.04
N LEU A 15 7.05 -15.44 -6.78
CA LEU A 15 7.36 -16.17 -5.55
C LEU A 15 8.73 -16.85 -5.56
N ALA A 16 9.21 -17.30 -6.72
CA ALA A 16 10.48 -18.01 -6.81
C ALA A 16 11.70 -17.14 -6.46
N LEU A 17 11.62 -15.80 -6.69
CA LEU A 17 12.73 -14.88 -6.39
C LEU A 17 12.75 -14.40 -4.94
N ALA A 18 11.60 -14.18 -4.31
CA ALA A 18 11.55 -13.75 -2.91
C ALA A 18 12.01 -14.83 -1.91
N LEU A 19 11.88 -16.11 -2.26
CA LEU A 19 12.30 -17.25 -1.43
C LEU A 19 13.78 -17.63 -1.60
N GLY A 20 14.40 -17.30 -2.73
CA GLY A 20 15.81 -17.60 -3.00
C GLY A 20 16.80 -16.80 -2.15
N ALA A 21 16.41 -15.65 -1.63
CA ALA A 21 17.24 -14.80 -0.76
C ALA A 21 17.21 -15.20 0.72
N ALA A 22 16.35 -16.15 1.13
CA ALA A 22 16.15 -16.51 2.54
C ALA A 22 16.88 -17.79 3.00
N CYS A 23 17.57 -18.50 2.12
CA CYS A 23 18.28 -19.74 2.46
C CYS A 23 19.80 -19.59 2.32
N ALA A 24 20.41 -18.70 3.10
CA ALA A 24 21.84 -18.74 3.38
C ALA A 24 22.07 -19.38 4.76
N SER A 25 22.78 -20.51 4.76
CA SER A 25 23.18 -21.27 5.95
C SER A 25 24.10 -20.46 6.89
N PRO A 26 24.10 -20.71 8.20
CA PRO A 26 24.89 -19.94 9.15
C PRO A 26 26.39 -20.21 8.98
N GLN A 27 27.19 -19.18 8.82
CA GLN A 27 28.65 -19.22 8.99
C GLN A 27 29.06 -18.83 10.41
N PRO A 28 30.22 -19.30 10.90
CA PRO A 28 30.62 -19.14 12.29
C PRO A 28 31.03 -17.72 12.64
N ALA A 29 30.84 -17.36 13.91
CA ALA A 29 31.13 -16.07 14.51
C ALA A 29 32.61 -15.67 14.36
N VAL A 30 32.85 -14.47 13.82
CA VAL A 30 34.15 -13.79 13.86
C VAL A 30 34.01 -12.59 14.79
N SER A 31 34.94 -12.47 15.72
CA SER A 31 35.02 -11.43 16.74
C SER A 31 35.22 -10.01 16.13
N PRO A 32 34.77 -8.93 16.80
CA PRO A 32 34.80 -7.61 16.24
C PRO A 32 36.19 -7.00 16.21
N PRO A 33 36.59 -6.28 15.16
CA PRO A 33 37.77 -5.41 15.19
C PRO A 33 37.45 -4.06 15.82
N SER A 34 38.46 -3.51 16.46
CA SER A 34 38.54 -2.26 17.21
C SER A 34 38.07 -1.03 16.43
N THR A 35 37.56 -0.07 17.21
CA THR A 35 37.16 1.28 16.84
C THR A 35 38.19 2.04 16.00
N VAL A 36 37.79 2.45 14.80
CA VAL A 36 38.41 3.52 14.03
C VAL A 36 37.41 4.67 13.92
N ALA A 37 37.84 5.87 14.27
CA ALA A 37 37.08 7.10 14.23
C ALA A 37 36.57 7.39 12.80
N ALA A 38 35.28 7.58 12.63
CA ALA A 38 34.64 7.90 11.36
C ALA A 38 34.79 9.37 11.07
N THR A 39 35.55 9.70 10.04
CA THR A 39 35.47 10.96 9.31
C THR A 39 34.34 10.90 8.31
N GLY A 40 33.38 11.79 8.43
CA GLY A 40 32.29 12.23 7.58
C GLY A 40 32.00 11.47 6.27
N ALA A 41 31.32 10.31 6.36
CA ALA A 41 30.55 9.74 5.25
C ALA A 41 29.08 10.16 5.43
N ALA A 42 28.43 10.61 4.34
CA ALA A 42 27.00 10.90 4.35
C ALA A 42 26.25 9.66 4.83
N ASP A 43 25.38 9.83 5.85
CA ASP A 43 24.64 8.76 6.52
C ASP A 43 23.95 7.85 5.51
N GLU A 44 24.41 6.60 5.43
CA GLU A 44 23.64 5.55 4.76
C GLU A 44 22.33 5.35 5.52
N PRO A 45 21.17 5.22 4.82
CA PRO A 45 19.92 4.94 5.49
C PRO A 45 20.04 3.62 6.26
N ALA A 46 19.89 3.68 7.58
CA ALA A 46 19.87 2.48 8.41
C ALA A 46 18.79 1.52 7.94
N PRO A 47 19.03 0.21 7.87
CA PRO A 47 18.01 -0.78 7.56
C PRO A 47 17.03 -0.89 8.73
N GLY A 48 16.07 0.03 8.81
CA GLY A 48 15.02 0.08 9.84
C GLY A 48 13.65 -0.11 9.21
N ILE A 49 12.73 -0.68 10.00
CA ILE A 49 11.32 -0.79 9.62
C ILE A 49 10.59 0.56 9.73
N GLY A 50 11.30 1.68 9.92
CA GLY A 50 10.72 3.01 10.12
C GLY A 50 10.29 3.32 11.56
N ARG A 51 9.78 4.52 11.78
CA ARG A 51 9.37 5.01 13.09
C ARG A 51 8.07 4.34 13.56
N ARG A 52 7.93 4.15 14.88
CA ARG A 52 6.74 3.56 15.50
C ARG A 52 5.79 4.58 16.14
N ASP A 53 6.24 5.80 16.35
CA ASP A 53 5.60 6.86 17.11
C ASP A 53 5.05 8.00 16.27
N ASP A 54 5.09 7.89 14.94
CA ASP A 54 4.69 8.93 14.01
C ASP A 54 3.35 8.65 13.28
N ALA A 55 2.51 7.78 13.85
CA ALA A 55 1.12 7.65 13.41
C ALA A 55 0.35 8.96 13.64
N ALA A 56 -0.58 9.28 12.73
CA ALA A 56 -1.30 10.53 12.76
C ALA A 56 -2.80 10.37 12.43
N VAL A 57 -3.60 11.33 12.88
CA VAL A 57 -4.95 11.52 12.37
C VAL A 57 -4.91 12.71 11.42
N LEU A 58 -5.30 12.49 10.16
CA LEU A 58 -5.35 13.50 9.13
C LEU A 58 -6.78 14.04 8.99
N GLY A 59 -6.92 15.33 8.77
CA GLY A 59 -8.21 15.98 8.59
C GLY A 59 -8.82 16.54 9.89
N PRO A 60 -10.14 16.85 9.91
CA PRO A 60 -11.10 16.59 8.84
C PRO A 60 -10.89 17.46 7.59
N PHE A 61 -11.17 16.89 6.42
CA PHE A 61 -11.15 17.57 5.12
C PHE A 61 -12.57 17.70 4.59
N GLY A 62 -12.86 18.82 3.92
CA GLY A 62 -14.20 19.16 3.42
C GLY A 62 -15.02 19.97 4.41
N THR A 63 -16.00 20.73 3.88
CA THR A 63 -16.89 21.62 4.64
C THR A 63 -18.38 21.31 4.44
N GLY A 64 -18.68 20.28 3.65
CA GLY A 64 -20.03 19.84 3.32
C GLY A 64 -20.64 18.86 4.34
N PRO A 65 -21.72 18.17 3.97
CA PRO A 65 -22.36 17.17 4.81
C PRO A 65 -21.49 15.93 5.04
N ILE A 66 -20.50 15.71 4.18
CA ILE A 66 -19.50 14.63 4.29
C ILE A 66 -18.13 15.25 4.49
N THR A 67 -17.35 14.67 5.38
CA THR A 67 -15.93 14.99 5.60
C THR A 67 -15.08 13.72 5.50
N LEU A 68 -13.79 13.90 5.20
CA LEU A 68 -12.80 12.83 5.21
C LEU A 68 -11.86 12.99 6.40
N ILE A 69 -11.62 11.89 7.11
CA ILE A 69 -10.64 11.79 8.20
C ILE A 69 -9.86 10.51 7.96
N ALA A 70 -8.56 10.50 8.18
CA ALA A 70 -7.81 9.26 8.13
C ALA A 70 -7.05 8.98 9.43
N HIS A 71 -6.94 7.70 9.78
CA HIS A 71 -5.81 7.23 10.55
C HIS A 71 -4.68 6.88 9.57
N GLN A 72 -3.57 7.60 9.64
CA GLN A 72 -2.34 7.25 8.97
C GLN A 72 -1.47 6.46 9.93
N SER A 73 -1.09 5.24 9.54
CA SER A 73 -0.20 4.42 10.37
C SER A 73 1.18 5.04 10.55
N ALA A 74 1.89 4.58 11.56
CA ALA A 74 3.31 4.89 11.71
C ALA A 74 4.14 4.34 10.54
N GLU A 75 5.34 4.90 10.33
CA GLU A 75 6.22 4.54 9.22
C GLU A 75 6.58 3.05 9.19
N TYR A 76 6.72 2.41 10.36
CA TYR A 76 6.98 0.97 10.46
C TYR A 76 5.85 0.11 9.86
N SER A 77 4.65 0.65 9.74
CA SER A 77 3.47 0.03 9.14
C SER A 77 3.08 0.72 7.82
N ALA A 78 4.07 1.15 7.06
CA ALA A 78 4.00 1.63 5.69
C ALA A 78 3.33 3.01 5.46
N LYS A 79 2.98 3.79 6.51
CA LYS A 79 2.24 5.05 6.35
C LYS A 79 0.90 4.88 5.64
N VAL A 80 0.27 3.71 5.79
CA VAL A 80 -1.02 3.42 5.16
C VAL A 80 -2.14 4.20 5.81
N ASN A 81 -3.06 4.70 5.00
CA ASN A 81 -4.24 5.44 5.42
C ASN A 81 -5.48 4.53 5.48
N SER A 82 -6.20 4.58 6.60
CA SER A 82 -7.58 4.14 6.68
C SER A 82 -8.49 5.36 6.66
N TRP A 83 -9.24 5.57 5.57
CA TRP A 83 -10.07 6.75 5.37
C TRP A 83 -11.48 6.54 5.93
N LEU A 84 -11.91 7.42 6.82
CA LEU A 84 -13.29 7.54 7.27
C LEU A 84 -14.01 8.58 6.39
N ILE A 85 -15.04 8.13 5.69
CA ILE A 85 -16.01 8.99 5.00
C ILE A 85 -17.11 9.24 6.03
N GLU A 86 -17.10 10.42 6.63
CA GLU A 86 -17.95 10.73 7.78
C GLU A 86 -19.09 11.65 7.40
N GLY A 87 -20.32 11.15 7.55
CA GLY A 87 -21.56 11.92 7.46
C GLY A 87 -22.08 12.35 8.83
N PRO A 88 -23.28 12.93 8.90
CA PRO A 88 -23.90 13.35 10.16
C PRO A 88 -24.11 12.19 11.15
N THR A 89 -24.51 11.01 10.70
CA THR A 89 -24.88 9.86 11.56
C THR A 89 -24.13 8.56 11.23
N GLU A 90 -23.54 8.47 10.04
CA GLU A 90 -22.88 7.27 9.55
C GLU A 90 -21.42 7.52 9.15
N ILE A 91 -20.63 6.44 9.14
CA ILE A 91 -19.24 6.41 8.66
C ILE A 91 -19.10 5.24 7.69
N GLY A 92 -18.49 5.48 6.53
CA GLY A 92 -17.88 4.46 5.68
C GLY A 92 -16.38 4.39 5.95
N LEU A 93 -15.82 3.21 6.11
CA LEU A 93 -14.38 3.00 6.26
C LEU A 93 -13.78 2.45 4.98
N VAL A 94 -12.67 3.02 4.54
CA VAL A 94 -11.87 2.54 3.39
C VAL A 94 -10.51 2.10 3.90
N ASP A 95 -10.20 0.83 3.66
CA ASP A 95 -8.99 0.12 4.08
C ASP A 95 -8.78 -0.02 5.60
N ALA A 96 -8.03 -1.04 6.04
CA ALA A 96 -8.10 -1.54 7.41
C ALA A 96 -6.74 -1.74 8.09
N GLN A 97 -5.64 -1.21 7.54
CA GLN A 97 -4.30 -1.30 8.11
C GLN A 97 -3.59 -2.67 7.97
N LEU A 98 -2.25 -2.64 8.14
CA LEU A 98 -1.40 -3.83 8.09
C LEU A 98 -1.39 -4.62 9.40
N VAL A 99 -1.29 -3.94 10.53
CA VAL A 99 -1.09 -4.57 11.84
C VAL A 99 -2.22 -4.24 12.81
N LEU A 100 -2.51 -5.19 13.72
CA LEU A 100 -3.58 -5.05 14.70
C LEU A 100 -3.46 -3.77 15.56
N PRO A 101 -2.28 -3.37 16.08
CA PRO A 101 -2.18 -2.14 16.86
C PRO A 101 -2.59 -0.87 16.09
N GLU A 102 -2.34 -0.79 14.78
CA GLU A 102 -2.78 0.35 13.97
C GLU A 102 -4.29 0.26 13.66
N ALA A 103 -4.80 -0.94 13.40
CA ALA A 103 -6.23 -1.17 13.21
C ALA A 103 -7.05 -0.87 14.49
N GLU A 104 -6.51 -1.15 15.68
CA GLU A 104 -7.13 -0.79 16.95
C GLU A 104 -7.23 0.73 17.15
N LYS A 105 -6.26 1.51 16.65
CA LYS A 105 -6.36 2.98 16.61
C LYS A 105 -7.47 3.45 15.66
N VAL A 106 -7.68 2.77 14.52
CA VAL A 106 -8.82 3.03 13.63
C VAL A 106 -10.14 2.74 14.37
N VAL A 107 -10.23 1.61 15.07
CA VAL A 107 -11.41 1.28 15.89
C VAL A 107 -11.67 2.38 16.94
N ALA A 108 -10.63 2.84 17.64
CA ALA A 108 -10.76 3.92 18.63
C ALA A 108 -11.21 5.23 17.98
N LEU A 109 -10.67 5.58 16.81
CA LEU A 109 -11.07 6.76 16.06
C LEU A 109 -12.55 6.69 15.66
N ILE A 110 -13.02 5.58 15.08
CA ILE A 110 -14.44 5.38 14.72
C ILE A 110 -15.34 5.52 15.96
N LYS A 111 -15.00 4.85 17.07
CA LYS A 111 -15.76 4.93 18.31
C LYS A 111 -15.83 6.35 18.87
N SER A 112 -14.75 7.13 18.78
CA SER A 112 -14.71 8.52 19.26
C SER A 112 -15.67 9.44 18.49
N ARG A 113 -16.06 9.06 17.27
CA ARG A 113 -17.02 9.84 16.45
C ARG A 113 -18.48 9.64 16.92
N GLY A 114 -18.78 8.57 17.66
CA GLY A 114 -20.13 8.31 18.18
C GLY A 114 -21.18 8.02 17.09
N LYS A 115 -20.74 7.62 15.89
CA LYS A 115 -21.59 7.37 14.72
C LYS A 115 -21.58 5.90 14.34
N LYS A 116 -22.57 5.47 13.57
CA LYS A 116 -22.68 4.10 13.07
C LYS A 116 -21.63 3.86 11.97
N LEU A 117 -20.83 2.79 12.10
CA LEU A 117 -20.04 2.29 10.99
C LEU A 117 -20.97 1.56 10.02
N ALA A 118 -21.28 2.19 8.88
CA ALA A 118 -22.25 1.69 7.90
C ALA A 118 -21.68 0.55 7.06
N TRP A 119 -20.42 0.67 6.68
CA TRP A 119 -19.69 -0.34 5.88
C TRP A 119 -18.17 -0.15 5.99
N VAL A 120 -17.44 -1.21 5.63
CA VAL A 120 -15.99 -1.19 5.35
C VAL A 120 -15.80 -1.59 3.89
N PHE A 121 -14.91 -0.93 3.16
CA PHE A 121 -14.53 -1.27 1.80
C PHE A 121 -13.02 -1.40 1.69
N VAL A 122 -12.53 -2.55 1.19
CA VAL A 122 -11.10 -2.79 0.91
C VAL A 122 -10.84 -2.53 -0.57
N THR A 123 -9.91 -1.62 -0.85
CA THR A 123 -9.64 -1.12 -2.21
C THR A 123 -8.96 -2.14 -3.11
N HIS A 124 -8.02 -2.91 -2.56
CA HIS A 124 -7.27 -3.96 -3.27
C HIS A 124 -6.69 -4.98 -2.28
N ALA A 125 -6.01 -6.00 -2.80
CA ALA A 125 -5.68 -7.19 -2.02
C ALA A 125 -4.35 -7.11 -1.22
N HIS A 126 -3.62 -5.99 -1.27
CA HIS A 126 -2.38 -5.87 -0.52
C HIS A 126 -2.60 -5.98 1.00
N PRO A 127 -1.68 -6.62 1.73
CA PRO A 127 -1.86 -6.90 3.15
C PRO A 127 -2.08 -5.67 4.03
N ASP A 128 -1.46 -4.55 3.70
CA ASP A 128 -1.54 -3.31 4.48
C ASP A 128 -2.89 -2.58 4.36
N HIS A 129 -3.73 -2.95 3.40
CA HIS A 129 -5.11 -2.47 3.26
C HIS A 129 -6.14 -3.41 3.88
N TYR A 130 -5.75 -4.65 4.18
CA TYR A 130 -6.68 -5.71 4.51
C TYR A 130 -6.44 -6.39 5.86
N VAL A 131 -5.18 -6.63 6.26
CA VAL A 131 -4.85 -7.56 7.37
C VAL A 131 -5.44 -7.11 8.72
N GLY A 132 -5.46 -5.82 8.98
CA GLY A 132 -6.06 -5.24 10.20
C GLY A 132 -7.59 -5.34 10.26
N LEU A 133 -8.26 -5.77 9.20
CA LEU A 133 -9.72 -5.89 9.14
C LEU A 133 -10.30 -6.81 10.24
N GLU A 134 -9.51 -7.75 10.76
CA GLU A 134 -9.93 -8.60 11.87
C GLU A 134 -10.29 -7.78 13.12
N ALA A 135 -9.46 -6.79 13.50
CA ALA A 135 -9.74 -5.93 14.64
C ALA A 135 -11.02 -5.09 14.42
N ILE A 136 -11.23 -4.59 13.21
CA ILE A 136 -12.45 -3.86 12.83
C ILE A 136 -13.67 -4.78 12.93
N ALA A 137 -13.57 -6.00 12.36
CA ALA A 137 -14.65 -6.98 12.37
C ALA A 137 -15.04 -7.42 13.80
N LYS A 138 -14.07 -7.54 14.68
CA LYS A 138 -14.30 -7.85 16.10
C LYS A 138 -15.00 -6.71 16.85
N ALA A 139 -14.62 -5.47 16.54
CA ALA A 139 -15.18 -4.28 17.19
C ALA A 139 -16.58 -3.91 16.66
N PHE A 140 -16.87 -4.24 15.40
CA PHE A 140 -18.11 -3.92 14.68
C PHE A 140 -18.61 -5.16 13.92
N PRO A 141 -19.10 -6.22 14.64
CA PRO A 141 -19.41 -7.52 14.03
C PRO A 141 -20.52 -7.45 12.97
N ASP A 142 -21.49 -6.58 13.15
CA ASP A 142 -22.66 -6.44 12.28
C ASP A 142 -22.40 -5.55 11.05
N THR A 143 -21.23 -4.89 10.98
CA THR A 143 -20.88 -4.03 9.84
C THR A 143 -20.50 -4.87 8.63
N PRO A 144 -21.13 -4.65 7.45
CA PRO A 144 -20.73 -5.32 6.22
C PRO A 144 -19.33 -4.89 5.79
N ARG A 145 -18.56 -5.86 5.30
CA ARG A 145 -17.17 -5.71 4.86
C ARG A 145 -17.07 -6.09 3.40
N TYR A 146 -16.86 -5.12 2.56
CA TYR A 146 -16.95 -5.24 1.11
C TYR A 146 -15.58 -5.12 0.44
N ALA A 147 -15.46 -5.75 -0.70
CA ALA A 147 -14.42 -5.51 -1.71
C ALA A 147 -14.97 -5.91 -3.08
N ARG A 148 -14.28 -5.56 -4.16
CA ARG A 148 -14.61 -6.13 -5.47
C ARG A 148 -14.45 -7.66 -5.44
N PRO A 149 -15.19 -8.41 -6.29
CA PRO A 149 -15.18 -9.87 -6.25
C PRO A 149 -13.79 -10.48 -6.31
N GLU A 150 -12.90 -9.95 -7.17
CA GLU A 150 -11.52 -10.40 -7.31
C GLU A 150 -10.74 -10.16 -6.01
N THR A 151 -10.81 -8.95 -5.47
CA THR A 151 -10.16 -8.56 -4.21
C THR A 151 -10.66 -9.40 -3.03
N ALA A 152 -11.95 -9.69 -2.97
CA ALA A 152 -12.53 -10.49 -1.88
C ALA A 152 -11.99 -11.93 -1.84
N VAL A 153 -11.60 -12.47 -2.99
CA VAL A 153 -10.96 -13.80 -3.10
C VAL A 153 -9.45 -13.71 -2.87
N GLU A 154 -8.81 -12.69 -3.42
CA GLU A 154 -7.36 -12.56 -3.45
C GLU A 154 -6.76 -12.12 -2.12
N ALA A 155 -7.39 -11.18 -1.40
CA ALA A 155 -6.84 -10.61 -0.17
C ALA A 155 -6.56 -11.67 0.93
N PRO A 156 -7.49 -12.60 1.26
CA PRO A 156 -7.18 -13.69 2.18
C PRO A 156 -6.07 -14.63 1.68
N ALA A 157 -5.97 -14.83 0.37
CA ALA A 157 -4.93 -15.67 -0.22
C ALA A 157 -3.55 -15.03 -0.14
N LEU A 158 -3.44 -13.73 -0.43
CA LEU A 158 -2.20 -12.96 -0.30
C LEU A 158 -1.78 -12.83 1.17
N PHE A 159 -2.70 -12.64 2.10
CA PHE A 159 -2.35 -12.67 3.53
C PHE A 159 -1.66 -13.98 3.91
N ARG A 160 -2.22 -15.14 3.54
CA ARG A 160 -1.61 -16.44 3.83
C ARG A 160 -0.25 -16.62 3.17
N LEU A 161 -0.08 -16.08 1.96
CA LEU A 161 1.19 -16.11 1.25
C LEU A 161 2.27 -15.28 1.95
N TYR A 162 1.91 -14.09 2.42
CA TYR A 162 2.82 -13.17 3.10
C TYR A 162 2.89 -13.34 4.62
N GLU A 163 2.06 -14.19 5.21
CA GLU A 163 1.98 -14.37 6.67
C GLU A 163 3.35 -14.64 7.31
N GLN A 164 4.09 -15.61 6.82
CA GLN A 164 5.39 -15.95 7.41
C GLN A 164 6.45 -14.84 7.25
N PRO A 165 6.65 -14.22 6.08
CA PRO A 165 7.49 -13.04 5.96
C PRO A 165 7.07 -11.90 6.88
N LEU A 166 5.78 -11.58 6.94
CA LEU A 166 5.25 -10.50 7.77
C LEU A 166 5.42 -10.80 9.28
N GLN A 167 5.25 -12.04 9.72
CA GLN A 167 5.46 -12.44 11.12
C GLN A 167 6.91 -12.22 11.59
N ARG A 168 7.90 -12.22 10.71
CA ARG A 168 9.28 -11.91 11.07
C ARG A 168 9.45 -10.44 11.48
N PHE A 169 8.72 -9.52 10.83
CA PHE A 169 8.77 -8.08 11.10
C PHE A 169 7.77 -7.63 12.15
N TYR A 170 6.57 -8.24 12.16
CA TYR A 170 5.41 -7.82 12.94
C TYR A 170 4.96 -8.90 13.94
N LYS A 171 5.92 -9.60 14.56
CA LYS A 171 5.66 -10.71 15.49
C LYS A 171 4.61 -10.36 16.53
N GLY A 172 3.52 -11.13 16.58
CA GLY A 172 2.43 -10.94 17.52
C GLY A 172 1.51 -9.75 17.20
N GLN A 173 1.67 -9.08 16.05
CA GLN A 173 0.85 -7.94 15.64
C GLN A 173 -0.09 -8.26 14.47
N LEU A 174 -0.05 -9.48 13.95
CA LEU A 174 -0.91 -9.93 12.85
C LEU A 174 -2.04 -10.82 13.40
N PRO A 175 -3.21 -10.86 12.75
CA PRO A 175 -4.27 -11.79 13.10
C PRO A 175 -3.86 -13.23 12.80
N THR A 176 -4.46 -14.18 13.49
CA THR A 176 -4.29 -15.62 13.22
C THR A 176 -5.16 -16.11 12.06
N THR A 177 -6.23 -15.39 11.80
CA THR A 177 -7.19 -15.73 10.73
C THR A 177 -7.59 -14.46 9.99
N PRO A 178 -7.49 -14.44 8.66
CA PRO A 178 -7.92 -13.28 7.89
C PRO A 178 -9.43 -13.09 8.01
N ALA A 179 -9.89 -11.85 8.11
CA ALA A 179 -11.31 -11.52 8.08
C ALA A 179 -11.91 -11.82 6.69
N THR A 180 -13.18 -12.18 6.66
CA THR A 180 -13.89 -12.40 5.41
C THR A 180 -14.38 -11.11 4.80
N LEU A 181 -14.34 -11.03 3.47
CA LEU A 181 -14.90 -9.96 2.66
C LEU A 181 -16.12 -10.46 1.88
N THR A 182 -17.13 -9.64 1.79
CA THR A 182 -18.30 -9.88 0.94
C THR A 182 -18.08 -9.25 -0.43
N PRO A 183 -18.17 -10.01 -1.52
CA PRO A 183 -18.08 -9.45 -2.87
C PRO A 183 -19.15 -8.38 -3.10
N PHE A 184 -18.72 -7.20 -3.58
CA PHE A 184 -19.58 -6.06 -3.87
C PHE A 184 -19.52 -5.74 -5.36
N THR A 185 -20.66 -5.87 -6.03
CA THR A 185 -20.76 -5.70 -7.49
C THR A 185 -21.38 -4.37 -7.90
N ASP A 186 -22.09 -3.69 -6.99
CA ASP A 186 -22.68 -2.39 -7.28
C ASP A 186 -21.60 -1.32 -7.54
N ARG A 187 -22.03 -0.21 -8.11
CA ARG A 187 -21.14 0.91 -8.50
C ARG A 187 -21.12 2.03 -7.48
N THR A 188 -21.96 1.97 -6.45
CA THR A 188 -22.12 3.08 -5.52
C THR A 188 -22.38 2.55 -4.11
N LEU A 189 -21.59 3.01 -3.16
CA LEU A 189 -21.85 2.95 -1.73
C LEU A 189 -22.49 4.27 -1.27
N ARG A 190 -23.04 4.30 -0.05
CA ARG A 190 -23.63 5.53 0.52
C ARG A 190 -23.23 5.72 1.97
N VAL A 191 -23.10 7.00 2.35
CA VAL A 191 -22.97 7.44 3.74
C VAL A 191 -23.99 8.57 3.93
N ASP A 192 -24.95 8.39 4.84
CA ASP A 192 -26.04 9.36 5.05
C ASP A 192 -26.74 9.82 3.74
N GLY A 193 -26.93 8.87 2.81
CA GLY A 193 -27.55 9.13 1.51
C GLY A 193 -26.65 9.78 0.45
N VAL A 194 -25.41 10.17 0.80
CA VAL A 194 -24.45 10.73 -0.16
C VAL A 194 -23.73 9.61 -0.89
N ASP A 195 -23.70 9.72 -2.22
CA ASP A 195 -23.09 8.70 -3.09
C ASP A 195 -21.55 8.72 -3.02
N VAL A 196 -20.98 7.52 -2.90
CA VAL A 196 -19.56 7.20 -3.01
C VAL A 196 -19.41 6.25 -4.19
N ASN A 197 -18.95 6.77 -5.32
CA ASN A 197 -18.89 6.02 -6.57
C ASN A 197 -17.60 5.19 -6.68
N ILE A 198 -17.74 3.94 -7.07
CA ILE A 198 -16.64 2.99 -7.22
C ILE A 198 -16.12 3.04 -8.66
N ILE A 199 -14.80 3.21 -8.79
CA ILE A 199 -14.07 3.21 -10.06
C ILE A 199 -13.08 2.04 -10.03
N ASP A 200 -13.28 1.05 -10.89
CA ASP A 200 -12.38 -0.10 -10.99
C ASP A 200 -11.16 0.26 -11.83
N LEU A 201 -9.96 -0.06 -11.34
CA LEU A 201 -8.70 -0.02 -12.05
C LEU A 201 -8.29 -1.45 -12.43
N LYS A 202 -7.64 -1.58 -13.58
CA LYS A 202 -7.05 -2.85 -14.05
C LYS A 202 -5.60 -2.63 -14.44
N GLY A 203 -4.74 -3.47 -13.92
CA GLY A 203 -3.30 -3.30 -14.07
C GLY A 203 -2.76 -2.15 -13.22
N GLY A 204 -1.53 -1.74 -13.48
CA GLY A 204 -0.88 -0.71 -12.69
C GLY A 204 -0.14 -1.30 -11.48
N GLU A 205 -0.35 -0.75 -10.31
CA GLU A 205 0.29 -1.19 -9.06
C GLU A 205 -0.17 -2.59 -8.64
N HIS A 206 -1.44 -2.91 -8.87
CA HIS A 206 -2.03 -4.22 -8.65
C HIS A 206 -2.88 -4.66 -9.85
N THR A 207 -3.13 -5.97 -10.00
CA THR A 207 -3.94 -6.51 -11.11
C THR A 207 -5.36 -5.95 -11.14
N THR A 208 -5.94 -5.74 -9.95
CA THR A 208 -7.24 -5.09 -9.75
C THR A 208 -7.16 -4.19 -8.52
N SER A 209 -7.55 -2.95 -8.67
CA SER A 209 -7.64 -1.98 -7.59
C SER A 209 -8.91 -1.13 -7.75
N THR A 210 -9.25 -0.36 -6.73
CA THR A 210 -10.49 0.42 -6.71
C THR A 210 -10.22 1.81 -6.15
N MET A 211 -10.66 2.82 -6.89
CA MET A 211 -10.76 4.19 -6.39
C MET A 211 -12.19 4.50 -5.95
N LEU A 212 -12.36 5.42 -5.00
CA LEU A 212 -13.67 5.87 -4.54
C LEU A 212 -13.83 7.37 -4.80
N HIS A 213 -14.80 7.71 -5.64
CA HIS A 213 -15.10 9.09 -6.02
C HIS A 213 -16.25 9.65 -5.18
N LEU A 214 -16.03 10.79 -4.56
CA LEU A 214 -17.02 11.57 -3.80
C LEU A 214 -17.37 12.86 -4.57
N PRO A 215 -18.38 12.82 -5.46
CA PRO A 215 -18.72 14.00 -6.31
C PRO A 215 -19.07 15.22 -5.50
N SER A 216 -19.76 15.06 -4.37
CA SER A 216 -20.17 16.17 -3.49
C SER A 216 -19.00 16.94 -2.87
N MET A 217 -17.81 16.31 -2.81
CA MET A 217 -16.58 16.90 -2.29
C MET A 217 -15.58 17.25 -3.39
N ARG A 218 -15.86 16.89 -4.65
CA ARG A 218 -14.89 16.92 -5.76
C ARG A 218 -13.59 16.19 -5.38
N ALA A 219 -13.72 15.04 -4.69
CA ALA A 219 -12.66 14.30 -4.07
C ALA A 219 -12.57 12.87 -4.63
N LEU A 220 -11.33 12.35 -4.73
CA LEU A 220 -11.08 10.99 -5.18
C LEU A 220 -10.08 10.31 -4.22
N LEU A 221 -10.52 9.21 -3.59
CA LEU A 221 -9.61 8.30 -2.92
C LEU A 221 -8.97 7.42 -3.98
N VAL A 222 -7.65 7.56 -4.17
CA VAL A 222 -6.92 6.95 -5.30
C VAL A 222 -6.24 5.63 -4.94
N ALA A 223 -6.44 5.13 -3.72
CA ALA A 223 -5.75 3.95 -3.21
C ALA A 223 -4.23 4.07 -3.48
N ASP A 224 -3.61 3.04 -4.02
CA ASP A 224 -2.17 2.96 -4.25
C ASP A 224 -1.74 3.33 -5.67
N LEU A 225 -2.65 3.92 -6.45
CA LEU A 225 -2.26 4.47 -7.75
C LEU A 225 -1.24 5.62 -7.61
N VAL A 226 -1.36 6.43 -6.54
CA VAL A 226 -0.42 7.52 -6.23
C VAL A 226 -0.08 7.51 -4.75
N TYR A 227 1.21 7.44 -4.44
CA TYR A 227 1.75 7.61 -3.09
C TYR A 227 2.24 9.04 -2.92
N ASN A 228 1.91 9.71 -1.81
CA ASN A 228 2.41 11.06 -1.58
C ASN A 228 3.59 11.07 -0.61
N ARG A 229 4.80 11.29 -1.14
CA ARG A 229 6.09 11.33 -0.42
C ARG A 229 6.36 10.11 0.46
N VAL A 230 5.87 8.98 -0.01
CA VAL A 230 6.11 7.63 0.51
C VAL A 230 6.68 6.82 -0.64
N HIS A 231 7.78 6.11 -0.41
CA HIS A 231 8.35 5.23 -1.43
C HIS A 231 7.35 4.10 -1.76
N PRO A 232 6.84 4.04 -3.00
CA PRO A 232 5.82 3.09 -3.36
C PRO A 232 6.34 1.65 -3.37
N TRP A 233 5.43 0.73 -3.15
CA TRP A 233 5.66 -0.67 -3.46
C TRP A 233 5.53 -0.88 -4.97
N THR A 234 6.66 -1.07 -5.65
CA THR A 234 6.67 -1.19 -7.12
C THR A 234 6.86 -2.62 -7.62
N ASN A 235 6.77 -3.60 -6.74
CA ASN A 235 6.90 -5.01 -7.11
C ASN A 235 5.67 -5.47 -7.90
N GLY A 236 5.88 -5.95 -9.12
CA GLY A 236 4.80 -6.42 -9.98
C GLY A 236 4.13 -5.34 -10.84
N LEU A 237 4.66 -4.12 -10.85
CA LEU A 237 4.15 -2.99 -11.61
C LEU A 237 3.91 -3.25 -13.10
N ASP A 238 2.71 -3.00 -13.54
CA ASP A 238 2.42 -2.61 -14.92
C ASP A 238 2.68 -1.10 -15.08
N THR A 239 3.92 -0.74 -15.37
CA THR A 239 4.35 0.66 -15.49
C THR A 239 3.57 1.41 -16.58
N THR A 240 3.28 0.75 -17.68
CA THR A 240 2.49 1.35 -18.78
C THR A 240 1.08 1.65 -18.31
N GLY A 241 0.46 0.72 -17.56
CA GLY A 241 -0.84 0.91 -16.97
C GLY A 241 -0.85 2.07 -15.96
N ILE A 242 0.15 2.16 -15.08
CA ILE A 242 0.27 3.29 -14.13
C ILE A 242 0.36 4.61 -14.88
N LEU A 243 1.25 4.76 -15.85
CA LEU A 243 1.42 6.01 -16.58
C LEU A 243 0.13 6.42 -17.30
N HIS A 244 -0.58 5.47 -17.89
CA HIS A 244 -1.89 5.72 -18.50
C HIS A 244 -2.93 6.17 -17.47
N GLN A 245 -3.01 5.50 -16.32
CA GLN A 245 -3.93 5.88 -15.24
C GLN A 245 -3.60 7.27 -14.66
N LEU A 246 -2.33 7.66 -14.62
CA LEU A 246 -1.94 9.03 -14.24
C LEU A 246 -2.40 10.06 -15.28
N ASP A 247 -2.35 9.74 -16.59
CA ASP A 247 -2.91 10.60 -17.64
C ASP A 247 -4.43 10.80 -17.45
N GLU A 248 -5.14 9.71 -17.11
CA GLU A 248 -6.57 9.78 -16.82
C GLU A 248 -6.87 10.65 -15.58
N LEU A 249 -6.07 10.56 -14.50
CA LEU A 249 -6.21 11.42 -13.33
C LEU A 249 -5.96 12.90 -13.67
N GLU A 250 -4.92 13.20 -14.46
CA GLU A 250 -4.61 14.56 -14.89
C GLU A 250 -5.72 15.16 -15.74
N ALA A 251 -6.40 14.36 -16.56
CA ALA A 251 -7.52 14.78 -17.40
C ALA A 251 -8.81 15.08 -16.62
N ARG A 252 -8.95 14.60 -15.36
CA ARG A 252 -10.14 14.83 -14.54
C ARG A 252 -10.32 16.32 -14.23
N THR A 253 -11.49 16.86 -14.51
CA THR A 253 -11.86 18.25 -14.21
C THR A 253 -12.86 18.37 -13.05
N ASP A 254 -13.36 17.23 -12.59
CA ASP A 254 -14.35 17.10 -11.53
C ASP A 254 -13.72 16.79 -10.15
N ILE A 255 -12.37 16.70 -10.08
CA ILE A 255 -11.61 16.41 -8.86
C ILE A 255 -10.70 17.60 -8.52
N ASP A 256 -10.75 18.05 -7.29
CA ASP A 256 -9.88 19.10 -6.75
C ASP A 256 -8.78 18.52 -5.84
N VAL A 257 -9.12 17.47 -5.05
CA VAL A 257 -8.19 16.86 -4.10
C VAL A 257 -8.22 15.33 -4.23
N PHE A 258 -7.04 14.74 -4.19
CA PHE A 258 -6.80 13.31 -4.23
C PHE A 258 -6.34 12.83 -2.84
N TYR A 259 -6.86 11.69 -2.41
CA TYR A 259 -6.62 11.08 -1.09
C TYR A 259 -5.97 9.71 -1.31
N PRO A 260 -4.67 9.57 -1.05
CA PRO A 260 -3.92 8.35 -1.36
C PRO A 260 -4.10 7.26 -0.31
N GLY A 261 -3.73 6.01 -0.67
CA GLY A 261 -3.54 4.93 0.29
C GLY A 261 -2.36 5.17 1.22
N HIS A 262 -1.35 5.91 0.78
CA HIS A 262 -0.15 6.23 1.55
C HIS A 262 0.25 7.70 1.44
N GLY A 263 0.55 8.33 2.58
CA GLY A 263 0.97 9.73 2.64
C GLY A 263 -0.20 10.70 2.78
N GLU A 264 0.08 11.98 2.54
CA GLU A 264 -0.86 13.09 2.72
C GLU A 264 -1.77 13.28 1.49
N PRO A 265 -2.96 13.90 1.62
CA PRO A 265 -3.73 14.35 0.47
C PRO A 265 -2.93 15.28 -0.44
N PHE A 266 -3.27 15.30 -1.73
CA PHE A 266 -2.58 16.10 -2.72
C PHE A 266 -3.53 16.68 -3.76
N THR A 267 -3.04 17.66 -4.54
CA THR A 267 -3.75 18.26 -5.68
C THR A 267 -3.09 17.85 -7.00
N LYS A 268 -3.77 18.09 -8.10
CA LYS A 268 -3.37 17.68 -9.45
C LYS A 268 -1.89 17.93 -9.81
N PRO A 269 -1.25 19.07 -9.47
CA PRO A 269 0.17 19.28 -9.79
C PRO A 269 1.12 18.22 -9.24
N TYR A 270 0.79 17.55 -8.13
CA TYR A 270 1.60 16.50 -7.55
C TYR A 270 1.67 15.23 -8.43
N ILE A 271 0.67 14.99 -9.28
CA ILE A 271 0.66 13.82 -10.19
C ILE A 271 1.91 13.82 -11.09
N ALA A 272 2.34 15.00 -11.57
CA ALA A 272 3.55 15.14 -12.37
C ALA A 272 4.83 14.81 -11.56
N GLU A 273 4.90 15.20 -10.27
CA GLU A 273 6.01 14.85 -9.37
C GLU A 273 6.09 13.33 -9.17
N TYR A 274 4.95 12.67 -8.90
CA TYR A 274 4.89 11.22 -8.73
C TYR A 274 5.24 10.48 -10.03
N ARG A 275 4.74 10.94 -11.18
CA ARG A 275 5.11 10.43 -12.51
C ARG A 275 6.63 10.46 -12.70
N SER A 276 7.27 11.59 -12.38
CA SER A 276 8.72 11.73 -12.48
C SER A 276 9.45 10.72 -11.59
N TYR A 277 8.94 10.49 -10.35
CA TYR A 277 9.49 9.46 -9.47
C TYR A 277 9.47 8.08 -10.13
N ILE A 278 8.34 7.65 -10.70
CA ILE A 278 8.21 6.33 -11.34
C ILE A 278 9.16 6.20 -12.53
N VAL A 279 9.23 7.21 -13.41
CA VAL A 279 10.10 7.22 -14.58
C VAL A 279 11.58 7.17 -14.16
N ASP A 280 11.97 8.00 -13.21
CA ASP A 280 13.33 8.07 -12.67
C ASP A 280 13.74 6.76 -11.99
N PHE A 281 12.86 6.18 -11.17
CA PHE A 281 13.11 4.89 -10.52
C PHE A 281 13.38 3.79 -11.53
N LEU A 282 12.61 3.72 -12.61
CA LEU A 282 12.83 2.71 -13.67
C LEU A 282 14.12 2.94 -14.45
N ALA A 283 14.49 4.18 -14.69
CA ALA A 283 15.79 4.51 -15.29
C ALA A 283 16.95 4.10 -14.35
N ASP A 284 16.79 4.34 -13.04
CA ASP A 284 17.74 3.92 -12.02
C ASP A 284 17.86 2.38 -11.94
N VAL A 285 16.73 1.63 -12.05
CA VAL A 285 16.75 0.15 -12.14
C VAL A 285 17.61 -0.32 -13.31
N ALA A 286 17.50 0.31 -14.47
CA ALA A 286 18.29 -0.07 -15.64
C ALA A 286 19.79 0.21 -15.48
N ALA A 287 20.17 1.29 -14.75
CA ALA A 287 21.53 1.76 -14.58
C ALA A 287 22.24 1.17 -13.34
N ALA A 288 21.52 0.77 -12.31
CA ALA A 288 22.06 0.33 -11.04
C ALA A 288 22.89 -0.96 -11.17
N LYS A 289 23.98 -1.04 -10.41
CA LYS A 289 24.84 -2.25 -10.32
C LYS A 289 24.11 -3.39 -9.60
N ASP A 290 23.43 -3.06 -8.52
CA ASP A 290 22.72 -3.98 -7.63
C ASP A 290 21.60 -3.22 -6.89
N SER A 291 20.86 -3.92 -6.03
CA SER A 291 19.77 -3.32 -5.25
C SER A 291 20.24 -2.26 -4.26
N LYS A 292 21.44 -2.39 -3.70
CA LYS A 292 22.01 -1.39 -2.78
C LYS A 292 22.29 -0.08 -3.51
N ASP A 293 22.89 -0.14 -4.69
CA ASP A 293 23.16 1.03 -5.53
C ASP A 293 21.86 1.73 -5.93
N LEU A 294 20.84 0.97 -6.32
CA LEU A 294 19.51 1.48 -6.63
C LEU A 294 18.89 2.21 -5.43
N ILE A 295 18.88 1.58 -4.25
CA ILE A 295 18.34 2.17 -3.01
C ILE A 295 19.02 3.50 -2.72
N LEU A 296 20.36 3.55 -2.74
CA LEU A 296 21.11 4.75 -2.45
C LEU A 296 20.86 5.87 -3.46
N THR A 297 20.77 5.54 -4.74
CA THR A 297 20.51 6.50 -5.81
C THR A 297 19.12 7.12 -5.68
N THR A 298 18.09 6.29 -5.54
CA THR A 298 16.71 6.75 -5.38
C THR A 298 16.54 7.54 -4.08
N TRP A 299 17.09 7.05 -2.95
CA TRP A 299 17.01 7.75 -1.67
C TRP A 299 17.72 9.13 -1.71
N ARG A 300 18.87 9.27 -2.36
CA ARG A 300 19.57 10.57 -2.48
C ARG A 300 18.73 11.60 -3.23
N ARG A 301 17.95 11.19 -4.20
CA ARG A 301 17.05 12.05 -4.98
C ARG A 301 15.79 12.43 -4.20
N HIS A 302 15.28 11.50 -3.35
CA HIS A 302 14.03 11.63 -2.61
C HIS A 302 14.22 11.46 -1.09
N ARG A 303 15.12 12.24 -0.48
CA ARG A 303 15.54 12.10 0.94
C ARG A 303 14.41 12.36 1.95
N ASP A 304 13.42 13.13 1.57
CA ASP A 304 12.26 13.49 2.38
C ASP A 304 11.11 12.48 2.25
N TRP A 305 11.22 11.50 1.34
CA TRP A 305 10.25 10.44 1.19
C TRP A 305 10.40 9.40 2.30
N ARG A 306 9.26 8.86 2.73
CA ARG A 306 9.15 7.94 3.87
C ARG A 306 9.12 6.49 3.41
N THR A 307 9.17 5.55 4.36
CA THR A 307 9.07 4.10 4.15
C THR A 307 10.21 3.52 3.30
N LEU A 308 11.45 3.70 3.75
CA LEU A 308 12.62 3.07 3.11
C LEU A 308 12.49 1.55 2.94
N ALA A 309 11.67 0.89 3.76
CA ALA A 309 11.36 -0.53 3.60
C ALA A 309 10.67 -0.80 2.24
N GLY A 310 9.71 0.04 1.82
CA GLY A 310 9.07 -0.05 0.50
C GLY A 310 10.08 0.07 -0.63
N LEU A 311 10.95 1.08 -0.56
CA LEU A 311 12.04 1.25 -1.54
C LEU A 311 12.96 0.03 -1.60
N ARG A 312 13.33 -0.53 -0.45
CA ARG A 312 14.20 -1.70 -0.38
C ARG A 312 13.56 -2.91 -1.05
N PHE A 313 12.32 -3.24 -0.71
CA PHE A 313 11.61 -4.37 -1.31
C PHE A 313 11.43 -4.19 -2.82
N SER A 314 11.07 -2.99 -3.26
CA SER A 314 10.97 -2.66 -4.68
C SER A 314 12.30 -2.81 -5.40
N ALA A 315 13.40 -2.31 -4.84
CA ALA A 315 14.72 -2.41 -5.44
C ALA A 315 15.21 -3.87 -5.55
N GLU A 316 15.03 -4.66 -4.49
CA GLU A 316 15.40 -6.09 -4.49
C GLU A 316 14.62 -6.86 -5.57
N ALA A 317 13.31 -6.61 -5.73
CA ALA A 317 12.48 -7.25 -6.72
C ALA A 317 12.88 -6.88 -8.16
N HIS A 318 12.98 -5.59 -8.47
CA HIS A 318 13.31 -5.13 -9.82
C HIS A 318 14.71 -5.56 -10.29
N ILE A 319 15.70 -5.50 -9.40
CA ILE A 319 17.05 -5.97 -9.73
C ILE A 319 17.05 -7.49 -9.95
N GLY A 320 16.35 -8.24 -9.10
CA GLY A 320 16.17 -9.69 -9.28
C GLY A 320 15.54 -10.07 -10.61
N ASP A 321 14.46 -9.40 -11.01
CA ASP A 321 13.78 -9.62 -12.28
C ASP A 321 14.65 -9.24 -13.49
N ARG A 322 15.35 -8.10 -13.43
CA ARG A 322 16.28 -7.66 -14.46
C ARG A 322 17.38 -8.71 -14.70
N ASP A 323 18.00 -9.18 -13.62
CA ASP A 323 19.12 -10.13 -13.69
C ASP A 323 18.65 -11.53 -14.15
N ALA A 324 17.42 -11.93 -13.78
CA ALA A 324 16.81 -13.18 -14.26
C ALA A 324 16.54 -13.11 -15.78
N LYS A 325 16.00 -12.00 -16.27
CA LYS A 325 15.77 -11.76 -17.71
C LYS A 325 17.08 -11.77 -18.51
N ALA A 326 18.12 -11.10 -18.00
CA ALA A 326 19.44 -11.10 -18.65
C ALA A 326 20.04 -12.53 -18.74
N LYS A 327 19.91 -13.35 -17.70
CA LYS A 327 20.37 -14.76 -17.73
C LYS A 327 19.56 -15.63 -18.70
N ALA A 328 18.26 -15.37 -18.84
CA ALA A 328 17.41 -16.13 -19.77
C ALA A 328 17.76 -15.83 -21.24
N THR A 329 18.09 -14.58 -21.57
CA THR A 329 18.49 -14.15 -22.91
C THR A 329 19.92 -14.52 -23.27
N ALA A 330 20.79 -14.78 -22.29
CA ALA A 330 22.19 -15.18 -22.51
C ALA A 330 22.37 -16.70 -22.67
N LYS A 331 21.33 -17.51 -22.54
CA LYS A 331 21.41 -18.95 -22.85
C LYS A 331 21.33 -19.14 -24.37
N PRO A 332 22.32 -19.85 -24.96
CA PRO A 332 22.37 -20.14 -26.40
C PRO A 332 21.22 -21.04 -26.85
#